data_2ec4e0267d1a2596021dca1ae6c8d642
#
_entry.id   2ec4e0267d1a2596021dca1ae6c8d642
#
_cell.length_a   1.000
_cell.length_b   1.000
_cell.length_c   1.000
_cell.angle_alpha   90.00
_cell.angle_beta   90.00
_cell.angle_gamma   90.00
#
_symmetry.space_group_name_H-M   'P 1'
#
loop_
_entity.id
_entity.type
_entity.pdbx_description
1 polymer ?
#
loop_
_entity_poly.entity_id
_entity_poly.type
_entity_poly.pdbx_seq_one_letter_code
_entity_poly.pdbx_strand_id
1 'polypeptide(L)'
;MNVIAHIRKATQGMVALENCHPFKRELWGRYWIFAHNGDLKNFYPKFTGPFEPVGTTDSERAFCYLLENLRRAFPAGQPESDALYEKLAALAAEIGEHGEFNFLLSNGEQLYARCATNLCYIVRKAPFRTAHLVDQDVSVDFSQVTTPEDRVAVIATKPLTDNETWDVIQPGELIGFYMGEPVLRQVKQPT
;
A
#
# COMPACT_ATOMS: atom_id res chain seq x y z
N MET A 1 -11.17 8.76 -3.53
CA MET A 1 -10.17 9.34 -2.60
C MET A 1 -9.49 8.19 -1.88
N ASN A 2 -8.15 8.19 -1.79
CA ASN A 2 -7.39 7.18 -1.04
C ASN A 2 -6.83 7.81 0.24
N VAL A 3 -6.91 7.08 1.36
CA VAL A 3 -6.36 7.48 2.66
C VAL A 3 -5.40 6.39 3.11
N ILE A 4 -4.17 6.75 3.46
CA ILE A 4 -3.20 5.84 4.06
C ILE A 4 -2.87 6.36 5.45
N ALA A 5 -3.12 5.54 6.48
CA ALA A 5 -2.75 5.80 7.87
C ALA A 5 -1.73 4.76 8.33
N HIS A 6 -0.73 5.20 9.07
CA HIS A 6 0.29 4.32 9.62
C HIS A 6 0.56 4.69 11.08
N ILE A 7 0.40 3.69 11.95
CA ILE A 7 0.71 3.84 13.38
C ILE A 7 1.94 2.99 13.67
N ARG A 8 3.01 3.62 14.14
CA ARG A 8 4.28 2.96 14.46
C ARG A 8 4.67 3.22 15.91
N LYS A 9 5.01 2.16 16.63
CA LYS A 9 5.80 2.27 17.84
C LYS A 9 7.28 2.24 17.43
N ALA A 10 8.01 3.33 17.65
CA ALA A 10 9.43 3.37 17.38
C ALA A 10 10.16 2.35 18.28
N THR A 11 10.72 1.31 17.68
CA THR A 11 11.50 0.28 18.39
C THR A 11 12.99 0.44 18.18
N GLN A 12 13.41 1.12 17.12
CA GLN A 12 14.81 1.39 16.77
C GLN A 12 14.91 2.70 15.98
N GLY A 13 16.04 3.38 16.10
CA GLY A 13 16.35 4.60 15.38
C GLY A 13 15.90 5.88 16.09
N MET A 14 16.35 7.01 15.55
CA MET A 14 16.02 8.34 16.05
C MET A 14 14.57 8.69 15.68
N VAL A 15 13.80 9.18 16.65
CA VAL A 15 12.46 9.72 16.40
C VAL A 15 12.64 11.08 15.71
N ALA A 16 12.33 11.13 14.42
CA ALA A 16 12.47 12.32 13.58
C ALA A 16 11.35 12.36 12.55
N LEU A 17 10.93 13.55 12.16
CA LEU A 17 9.78 13.74 11.26
C LEU A 17 10.03 13.10 9.89
N GLU A 18 11.26 13.21 9.38
CA GLU A 18 11.70 12.61 8.12
C GLU A 18 11.62 11.08 8.10
N ASN A 19 11.53 10.44 9.26
CA ASN A 19 11.39 8.99 9.41
C ASN A 19 9.94 8.54 9.58
N CYS A 20 8.98 9.48 9.54
CA CYS A 20 7.57 9.17 9.76
C CYS A 20 6.85 8.76 8.47
N HIS A 21 6.02 7.73 8.56
CA HIS A 21 5.08 7.37 7.51
C HIS A 21 3.79 8.20 7.61
N PRO A 22 3.06 8.35 6.51
CA PRO A 22 3.41 7.94 5.15
C PRO A 22 4.41 8.91 4.50
N PHE A 23 5.30 8.38 3.66
CA PHE A 23 6.18 9.20 2.83
C PHE A 23 5.44 9.75 1.61
N LYS A 24 5.86 10.93 1.15
CA LYS A 24 5.26 11.60 -0.02
C LYS A 24 6.34 12.08 -0.98
N ARG A 25 6.17 11.78 -2.27
CA ARG A 25 6.99 12.32 -3.37
C ARG A 25 6.09 12.64 -4.58
N GLU A 26 6.59 13.46 -5.47
CA GLU A 26 5.94 13.74 -6.75
C GLU A 26 6.55 12.87 -7.85
N LEU A 27 5.72 12.29 -8.73
CA LEU A 27 6.12 11.65 -9.96
C LEU A 27 4.98 11.78 -10.99
N TRP A 28 5.32 12.25 -12.19
CA TRP A 28 4.39 12.42 -13.32
C TRP A 28 3.24 13.40 -13.04
N GLY A 29 3.51 14.49 -12.31
CA GLY A 29 2.51 15.50 -11.96
C GLY A 29 1.53 15.07 -10.88
N ARG A 30 1.78 13.94 -10.18
CA ARG A 30 0.94 13.41 -9.11
C ARG A 30 1.74 13.19 -7.84
N TYR A 31 1.08 13.33 -6.69
CA TYR A 31 1.66 12.90 -5.43
C TYR A 31 1.49 11.40 -5.24
N TRP A 32 2.59 10.75 -4.95
CA TRP A 32 2.66 9.36 -4.52
C TRP A 32 2.84 9.30 -3.02
N ILE A 33 2.03 8.48 -2.38
CA ILE A 33 2.02 8.29 -0.93
C ILE A 33 2.35 6.84 -0.64
N PHE A 34 3.28 6.62 0.29
CA PHE A 34 3.80 5.29 0.59
C PHE A 34 3.87 5.04 2.09
N ALA A 35 3.40 3.87 2.53
CA ALA A 35 3.62 3.35 3.87
C ALA A 35 4.11 1.90 3.79
N HIS A 36 5.12 1.58 4.58
CA HIS A 36 5.73 0.26 4.66
C HIS A 36 5.68 -0.27 6.10
N ASN A 37 5.35 -1.53 6.24
CA ASN A 37 5.42 -2.29 7.47
C ASN A 37 6.29 -3.52 7.25
N GLY A 38 7.49 -3.52 7.85
CA GLY A 38 8.49 -4.56 7.71
C GLY A 38 9.89 -4.06 8.04
N ASP A 39 10.88 -4.84 7.67
CA ASP A 39 12.31 -4.55 7.86
C ASP A 39 13.11 -5.10 6.66
N LEU A 40 13.83 -4.22 5.97
CA LEU A 40 14.65 -4.56 4.82
C LEU A 40 16.14 -4.55 5.21
N LYS A 41 16.74 -5.71 5.19
CA LYS A 41 18.16 -5.90 5.56
C LYS A 41 19.08 -5.74 4.35
N ASN A 42 20.17 -5.00 4.54
CA ASN A 42 21.20 -4.79 3.50
C ASN A 42 20.64 -4.18 2.20
N PHE A 43 19.56 -3.40 2.30
CA PHE A 43 18.97 -2.69 1.18
C PHE A 43 19.55 -1.28 1.08
N TYR A 44 20.60 -1.11 0.30
CA TYR A 44 21.34 0.14 0.07
C TYR A 44 21.46 0.45 -1.43
N PRO A 45 20.35 0.73 -2.13
CA PRO A 45 20.38 1.04 -3.55
C PRO A 45 21.15 2.35 -3.79
N LYS A 46 21.82 2.44 -4.96
CA LYS A 46 22.41 3.69 -5.42
C LYS A 46 21.36 4.52 -6.12
N PHE A 47 21.21 5.76 -5.69
CA PHE A 47 20.36 6.74 -6.32
C PHE A 47 21.17 7.57 -7.32
N THR A 48 20.62 7.79 -8.51
CA THR A 48 21.25 8.57 -9.60
C THR A 48 20.30 9.59 -10.20
N GLY A 49 19.06 9.62 -9.71
CA GLY A 49 18.00 10.50 -10.14
C GLY A 49 17.55 11.48 -9.04
N PRO A 50 16.36 12.06 -9.18
CA PRO A 50 15.88 13.10 -8.28
C PRO A 50 15.29 12.55 -6.97
N PHE A 51 15.15 11.23 -6.83
CA PHE A 51 14.56 10.63 -5.64
C PHE A 51 15.66 10.17 -4.68
N GLU A 52 15.91 10.99 -3.65
CA GLU A 52 16.83 10.65 -2.56
C GLU A 52 16.08 10.60 -1.23
N PRO A 53 16.46 9.66 -0.33
CA PRO A 53 15.94 9.66 1.03
C PRO A 53 16.39 10.89 1.79
N VAL A 54 15.49 11.50 2.56
CA VAL A 54 15.79 12.60 3.49
C VAL A 54 16.14 12.03 4.86
N GLY A 55 15.40 11.00 5.28
CA GLY A 55 15.62 10.28 6.52
C GLY A 55 16.59 9.11 6.37
N THR A 56 16.56 8.24 7.36
CA THR A 56 17.51 7.13 7.47
C THR A 56 16.85 5.76 7.34
N THR A 57 15.52 5.70 7.11
CA THR A 57 14.77 4.46 7.10
C THR A 57 14.97 3.66 5.79
N ASP A 58 14.95 2.35 5.91
CA ASP A 58 14.86 1.42 4.81
C ASP A 58 13.58 1.64 3.98
N SER A 59 12.49 1.97 4.64
CA SER A 59 11.19 2.27 4.06
C SER A 59 11.25 3.42 3.06
N GLU A 60 11.88 4.53 3.43
CA GLU A 60 12.02 5.68 2.54
C GLU A 60 12.96 5.37 1.36
N ARG A 61 14.05 4.61 1.62
CA ARG A 61 14.93 4.12 0.55
C ARG A 61 14.16 3.26 -0.45
N ALA A 62 13.32 2.34 0.03
CA ALA A 62 12.49 1.51 -0.83
C ALA A 62 11.51 2.35 -1.67
N PHE A 63 10.90 3.36 -1.07
CA PHE A 63 10.01 4.27 -1.79
C PHE A 63 10.74 5.06 -2.88
N CYS A 64 11.89 5.67 -2.55
CA CYS A 64 12.70 6.38 -3.53
C CYS A 64 13.17 5.45 -4.66
N TYR A 65 13.56 4.22 -4.33
CA TYR A 65 13.95 3.21 -5.31
C TYR A 65 12.80 2.83 -6.25
N LEU A 66 11.60 2.61 -5.73
CA LEU A 66 10.40 2.36 -6.54
C LEU A 66 10.18 3.49 -7.54
N LEU A 67 10.14 4.74 -7.07
CA LEU A 67 9.86 5.89 -7.93
C LEU A 67 10.95 6.13 -8.98
N GLU A 68 12.22 5.97 -8.61
CA GLU A 68 13.33 6.10 -9.55
C GLU A 68 13.25 5.08 -10.68
N ASN A 69 12.95 3.82 -10.36
CA ASN A 69 12.83 2.75 -11.35
C ASN A 69 11.56 2.87 -12.19
N LEU A 70 10.45 3.35 -11.63
CA LEU A 70 9.25 3.69 -12.40
C LEU A 70 9.54 4.82 -13.40
N ARG A 71 10.15 5.92 -12.96
CA ARG A 71 10.55 7.04 -13.82
C ARG A 71 11.47 6.60 -14.95
N ARG A 72 12.41 5.71 -14.65
CA ARG A 72 13.37 5.20 -15.64
C ARG A 72 12.70 4.27 -16.65
N ALA A 73 11.77 3.43 -16.20
CA ALA A 73 11.03 2.53 -17.07
C ALA A 73 10.04 3.27 -18.00
N PHE A 74 9.46 4.37 -17.50
CA PHE A 74 8.44 5.14 -18.21
C PHE A 74 8.79 6.63 -18.28
N PRO A 75 9.81 6.99 -19.08
CA PRO A 75 10.31 8.37 -19.14
C PRO A 75 9.34 9.36 -19.78
N ALA A 76 8.38 8.89 -20.56
CA ALA A 76 7.35 9.72 -21.19
C ALA A 76 6.20 10.12 -20.25
N GLY A 77 6.09 9.52 -19.07
CA GLY A 77 5.02 9.77 -18.10
C GLY A 77 4.42 8.49 -17.56
N GLN A 78 3.31 8.61 -16.84
CA GLN A 78 2.60 7.46 -16.28
C GLN A 78 2.09 6.55 -17.40
N PRO A 79 2.43 5.25 -17.38
CA PRO A 79 1.94 4.28 -18.36
C PRO A 79 0.49 3.85 -18.04
N GLU A 80 -0.07 3.01 -18.89
CA GLU A 80 -1.33 2.31 -18.64
C GLU A 80 -1.25 1.45 -17.37
N SER A 81 -2.41 1.22 -16.73
CA SER A 81 -2.51 0.57 -15.42
C SER A 81 -1.84 -0.80 -15.35
N ASP A 82 -1.97 -1.63 -16.39
CA ASP A 82 -1.38 -2.97 -16.42
C ASP A 82 0.15 -2.92 -16.46
N ALA A 83 0.72 -2.06 -17.31
CA ALA A 83 2.18 -1.89 -17.40
C ALA A 83 2.77 -1.32 -16.11
N LEU A 84 2.07 -0.38 -15.46
CA LEU A 84 2.45 0.14 -14.15
C LEU A 84 2.42 -0.96 -13.09
N TYR A 85 1.35 -1.74 -13.07
CA TYR A 85 1.17 -2.84 -12.12
C TYR A 85 2.27 -3.91 -12.28
N GLU A 86 2.53 -4.36 -13.51
CA GLU A 86 3.58 -5.35 -13.78
C GLU A 86 4.96 -4.87 -13.32
N LYS A 87 5.27 -3.61 -13.60
CA LYS A 87 6.54 -3.02 -13.16
C LYS A 87 6.62 -2.90 -11.63
N LEU A 88 5.54 -2.49 -10.97
CA LEU A 88 5.46 -2.45 -9.51
C LEU A 88 5.59 -3.85 -8.90
N ALA A 89 4.95 -4.85 -9.47
CA ALA A 89 5.04 -6.24 -9.00
C ALA A 89 6.48 -6.78 -9.09
N ALA A 90 7.17 -6.51 -10.19
CA ALA A 90 8.57 -6.90 -10.37
C ALA A 90 9.49 -6.21 -9.34
N LEU A 91 9.35 -4.90 -9.15
CA LEU A 91 10.14 -4.15 -8.16
C LEU A 91 9.82 -4.57 -6.72
N ALA A 92 8.55 -4.87 -6.43
CA ALA A 92 8.14 -5.35 -5.11
C ALA A 92 8.72 -6.74 -4.80
N ALA A 93 8.84 -7.60 -5.80
CA ALA A 93 9.49 -8.91 -5.65
C ALA A 93 11.00 -8.75 -5.39
N GLU A 94 11.68 -7.89 -6.17
CA GLU A 94 13.11 -7.58 -6.02
C GLU A 94 13.43 -7.02 -4.62
N ILE A 95 12.69 -6.00 -4.16
CA ILE A 95 12.90 -5.43 -2.82
C ILE A 95 12.58 -6.45 -1.74
N GLY A 96 11.57 -7.29 -1.95
CA GLY A 96 11.15 -8.34 -1.02
C GLY A 96 12.20 -9.42 -0.76
N GLU A 97 13.24 -9.55 -1.61
CA GLU A 97 14.40 -10.42 -1.36
C GLU A 97 15.25 -9.94 -0.18
N HIS A 98 15.10 -8.68 0.21
CA HIS A 98 15.82 -8.06 1.33
C HIS A 98 15.09 -8.18 2.67
N GLY A 99 13.84 -8.64 2.70
CA GLY A 99 13.09 -8.80 3.95
C GLY A 99 11.58 -8.64 3.83
N GLU A 100 10.94 -8.34 4.96
CA GLU A 100 9.49 -8.16 4.99
C GLU A 100 9.11 -6.83 4.34
N PHE A 101 8.39 -6.90 3.22
CA PHE A 101 8.01 -5.75 2.42
C PHE A 101 6.49 -5.68 2.22
N ASN A 102 5.75 -5.43 3.33
CA ASN A 102 4.33 -5.09 3.25
C ASN A 102 4.20 -3.60 3.00
N PHE A 103 3.50 -3.20 1.97
CA PHE A 103 3.31 -1.76 1.72
C PHE A 103 1.93 -1.41 1.17
N LEU A 104 1.57 -0.15 1.38
CA LEU A 104 0.52 0.55 0.67
C LEU A 104 1.16 1.68 -0.13
N LEU A 105 0.82 1.78 -1.41
CA LEU A 105 1.30 2.81 -2.33
C LEU A 105 0.10 3.39 -3.08
N SER A 106 -0.03 4.72 -3.12
CA SER A 106 -1.10 5.37 -3.88
C SER A 106 -0.60 6.57 -4.67
N ASN A 107 -1.10 6.73 -5.89
CA ASN A 107 -0.92 7.92 -6.72
C ASN A 107 -2.13 8.87 -6.67
N GLY A 108 -3.05 8.68 -5.70
CA GLY A 108 -4.29 9.42 -5.55
C GLY A 108 -5.47 8.81 -6.31
N GLU A 109 -5.22 8.11 -7.39
CA GLU A 109 -6.24 7.43 -8.21
C GLU A 109 -6.30 5.93 -7.88
N GLN A 110 -5.17 5.25 -7.99
CA GLN A 110 -5.01 3.85 -7.67
C GLN A 110 -4.33 3.68 -6.30
N LEU A 111 -4.61 2.57 -5.64
CA LEU A 111 -3.93 2.13 -4.44
C LEU A 111 -3.42 0.71 -4.67
N TYR A 112 -2.15 0.48 -4.37
CA TYR A 112 -1.50 -0.82 -4.46
C TYR A 112 -1.18 -1.32 -3.06
N ALA A 113 -1.55 -2.57 -2.77
CA ALA A 113 -1.30 -3.25 -1.51
C ALA A 113 -0.45 -4.50 -1.74
N ARG A 114 0.75 -4.56 -1.17
CA ARG A 114 1.68 -5.69 -1.26
C ARG A 114 1.76 -6.39 0.08
N CYS A 115 1.53 -7.69 0.07
CA CYS A 115 1.66 -8.55 1.24
C CYS A 115 2.99 -9.32 1.20
N ALA A 116 3.73 -9.29 2.30
CA ALA A 116 4.87 -10.16 2.56
C ALA A 116 4.55 -11.14 3.71
N THR A 117 3.82 -10.69 4.72
CA THR A 117 3.49 -11.47 5.91
C THR A 117 1.98 -11.51 6.17
N ASN A 118 1.40 -10.38 6.58
CA ASN A 118 0.00 -10.28 6.95
C ASN A 118 -0.62 -9.03 6.37
N LEU A 119 -1.62 -9.22 5.52
CA LEU A 119 -2.46 -8.15 5.01
C LEU A 119 -3.82 -8.74 4.62
N CYS A 120 -4.88 -8.02 4.90
CA CYS A 120 -6.23 -8.40 4.51
C CYS A 120 -7.00 -7.17 4.02
N TYR A 121 -8.10 -7.41 3.32
CA TYR A 121 -8.97 -6.34 2.89
C TYR A 121 -10.44 -6.77 2.94
N ILE A 122 -11.31 -5.78 2.96
CA ILE A 122 -12.75 -5.94 2.76
C ILE A 122 -13.24 -4.87 1.79
N VAL A 123 -14.15 -5.24 0.91
CA VAL A 123 -14.87 -4.29 0.06
C VAL A 123 -16.28 -4.10 0.61
N ARG A 124 -16.59 -2.89 1.05
CA ARG A 124 -17.93 -2.52 1.48
C ARG A 124 -18.67 -1.81 0.37
N LYS A 125 -19.87 -2.30 0.06
CA LYS A 125 -20.80 -1.75 -0.94
C LYS A 125 -22.23 -1.98 -0.49
N ALA A 126 -23.18 -1.29 -1.11
CA ALA A 126 -24.59 -1.47 -0.81
C ALA A 126 -25.06 -2.93 -1.01
N PRO A 127 -25.93 -3.46 -0.14
CA PRO A 127 -26.47 -2.81 1.04
C PRO A 127 -25.45 -2.78 2.20
N PHE A 128 -25.16 -1.59 2.70
CA PHE A 128 -24.25 -1.42 3.82
C PHE A 128 -24.87 -1.99 5.10
N ARG A 129 -24.02 -2.58 5.93
CA ARG A 129 -24.40 -3.21 7.20
C ARG A 129 -23.69 -2.55 8.37
N THR A 130 -24.13 -2.89 9.57
CA THR A 130 -23.43 -2.50 10.81
C THR A 130 -22.15 -3.32 10.93
N ALA A 131 -21.03 -2.63 11.14
CA ALA A 131 -19.75 -3.24 11.44
C ALA A 131 -19.45 -3.09 12.95
N HIS A 132 -18.96 -4.17 13.57
CA HIS A 132 -18.53 -4.18 14.97
C HIS A 132 -17.01 -4.20 15.05
N LEU A 133 -16.43 -3.24 15.78
CA LEU A 133 -14.97 -3.10 15.90
C LEU A 133 -14.39 -4.13 16.87
N VAL A 134 -13.26 -4.75 16.47
CA VAL A 134 -12.57 -5.76 17.31
C VAL A 134 -11.95 -5.16 18.57
N ASP A 135 -11.41 -3.94 18.48
CA ASP A 135 -10.61 -3.35 19.57
C ASP A 135 -11.47 -2.49 20.53
N GLN A 136 -12.73 -2.27 20.22
CA GLN A 136 -13.65 -1.46 21.04
C GLN A 136 -15.07 -2.02 20.92
N ASP A 137 -15.85 -1.96 21.97
CA ASP A 137 -17.29 -2.30 21.94
C ASP A 137 -18.08 -1.17 21.27
N VAL A 138 -17.81 -0.97 19.97
CA VAL A 138 -18.41 0.06 19.13
C VAL A 138 -18.90 -0.58 17.83
N SER A 139 -20.15 -0.31 17.52
CA SER A 139 -20.76 -0.68 16.24
C SER A 139 -21.02 0.56 15.40
N VAL A 140 -20.70 0.49 14.12
CA VAL A 140 -20.93 1.56 13.15
C VAL A 140 -21.91 1.08 12.09
N ASP A 141 -23.07 1.75 12.03
CA ASP A 141 -24.06 1.52 10.97
C ASP A 141 -23.72 2.39 9.76
N PHE A 142 -23.08 1.80 8.78
CA PHE A 142 -22.69 2.51 7.56
C PHE A 142 -23.90 2.88 6.67
N SER A 143 -25.06 2.25 6.83
CA SER A 143 -26.25 2.56 6.02
C SER A 143 -26.74 4.01 6.22
N GLN A 144 -26.43 4.62 7.37
CA GLN A 144 -26.84 5.99 7.71
C GLN A 144 -25.96 7.08 7.08
N VAL A 145 -24.75 6.73 6.61
CA VAL A 145 -23.74 7.69 6.14
C VAL A 145 -23.23 7.41 4.72
N THR A 146 -23.85 6.44 4.04
CA THR A 146 -23.44 6.00 2.69
C THR A 146 -24.63 6.04 1.73
N THR A 147 -24.30 6.09 0.44
CA THR A 147 -25.26 5.99 -0.66
C THR A 147 -25.12 4.64 -1.38
N PRO A 148 -26.10 4.21 -2.20
CA PRO A 148 -26.01 2.96 -2.96
C PRO A 148 -24.83 2.89 -3.92
N GLU A 149 -24.29 4.04 -4.33
CA GLU A 149 -23.16 4.16 -5.25
C GLU A 149 -21.80 4.08 -4.55
N ASP A 150 -21.79 4.23 -3.22
CA ASP A 150 -20.56 4.23 -2.46
C ASP A 150 -19.91 2.84 -2.45
N ARG A 151 -18.59 2.84 -2.58
CA ARG A 151 -17.72 1.66 -2.47
C ARG A 151 -16.45 2.02 -1.75
N VAL A 152 -16.09 1.18 -0.79
CA VAL A 152 -14.89 1.40 0.02
C VAL A 152 -14.13 0.10 0.18
N ALA A 153 -12.88 0.06 -0.28
CA ALA A 153 -11.94 -0.98 0.13
C ALA A 153 -11.22 -0.53 1.40
N VAL A 154 -11.25 -1.35 2.43
CA VAL A 154 -10.45 -1.16 3.64
C VAL A 154 -9.37 -2.23 3.65
N ILE A 155 -8.11 -1.81 3.74
CA ILE A 155 -6.95 -2.70 3.77
C ILE A 155 -6.26 -2.53 5.13
N ALA A 156 -5.97 -3.64 5.81
CA ALA A 156 -5.37 -3.63 7.14
C ALA A 156 -4.42 -4.83 7.35
N THR A 157 -3.55 -4.75 8.34
CA THR A 157 -2.66 -5.86 8.71
C THR A 157 -3.40 -7.00 9.42
N LYS A 158 -4.57 -6.71 10.00
CA LYS A 158 -5.50 -7.68 10.60
C LYS A 158 -6.93 -7.16 10.44
N PRO A 159 -7.95 -8.03 10.45
CA PRO A 159 -9.33 -7.61 10.44
C PRO A 159 -9.63 -6.58 11.55
N LEU A 160 -10.32 -5.52 11.18
CA LEU A 160 -10.72 -4.44 12.13
C LEU A 160 -12.12 -4.68 12.70
N THR A 161 -12.89 -5.62 12.12
CA THR A 161 -14.24 -5.99 12.54
C THR A 161 -14.35 -7.49 12.68
N ASP A 162 -15.18 -7.97 13.58
CA ASP A 162 -15.38 -9.39 13.89
C ASP A 162 -16.63 -10.00 13.27
N ASN A 163 -17.55 -9.18 12.81
CA ASN A 163 -18.82 -9.58 12.20
C ASN A 163 -18.85 -9.48 10.66
N GLU A 164 -17.70 -9.21 10.04
CA GLU A 164 -17.54 -9.11 8.59
C GLU A 164 -16.49 -10.11 8.08
N THR A 165 -16.62 -10.55 6.83
CA THR A 165 -15.64 -11.43 6.18
C THR A 165 -14.56 -10.61 5.49
N TRP A 166 -13.31 -10.84 5.86
CA TRP A 166 -12.14 -10.21 5.28
C TRP A 166 -11.41 -11.18 4.37
N ASP A 167 -11.03 -10.70 3.19
CA ASP A 167 -10.19 -11.43 2.25
C ASP A 167 -8.71 -11.32 2.65
N VAL A 168 -8.01 -12.44 2.71
CA VAL A 168 -6.58 -12.47 3.02
C VAL A 168 -5.78 -12.27 1.75
N ILE A 169 -4.82 -11.33 1.77
CA ILE A 169 -3.82 -11.17 0.72
C ILE A 169 -2.66 -12.13 1.00
N GLN A 170 -2.35 -12.99 0.04
CA GLN A 170 -1.32 -14.02 0.25
C GLN A 170 0.09 -13.41 0.23
N PRO A 171 1.04 -13.97 0.99
CA PRO A 171 2.44 -13.57 0.90
C PRO A 171 2.96 -13.67 -0.55
N GLY A 172 3.60 -12.59 -1.00
CA GLY A 172 4.07 -12.43 -2.36
C GLY A 172 3.06 -11.74 -3.30
N GLU A 173 1.83 -11.54 -2.88
CA GLU A 173 0.77 -10.93 -3.69
C GLU A 173 0.83 -9.40 -3.68
N LEU A 174 0.60 -8.80 -4.84
CA LEU A 174 0.31 -7.38 -5.02
C LEU A 174 -1.13 -7.26 -5.54
N ILE A 175 -1.94 -6.39 -4.98
CA ILE A 175 -3.29 -6.09 -5.47
C ILE A 175 -3.38 -4.59 -5.76
N GLY A 176 -3.88 -4.24 -6.94
CA GLY A 176 -4.24 -2.88 -7.31
C GLY A 176 -5.73 -2.63 -7.09
N PHE A 177 -6.05 -1.56 -6.40
CA PHE A 177 -7.41 -1.11 -6.12
C PHE A 177 -7.73 0.18 -6.88
N TYR A 178 -8.93 0.25 -7.44
CA TYR A 178 -9.48 1.43 -8.09
C TYR A 178 -10.94 1.59 -7.71
N MET A 179 -11.34 2.80 -7.32
CA MET A 179 -12.72 3.13 -6.91
C MET A 179 -13.30 2.15 -5.87
N GLY A 180 -12.48 1.75 -4.89
CA GLY A 180 -12.93 0.87 -3.80
C GLY A 180 -13.04 -0.61 -4.15
N GLU A 181 -12.54 -1.05 -5.31
CA GLU A 181 -12.56 -2.46 -5.71
C GLU A 181 -11.15 -2.93 -6.15
N PRO A 182 -10.81 -4.21 -5.93
CA PRO A 182 -9.61 -4.81 -6.48
C PRO A 182 -9.78 -4.99 -7.99
N VAL A 183 -8.88 -4.40 -8.79
CA VAL A 183 -8.96 -4.41 -10.27
C VAL A 183 -7.77 -5.12 -10.91
N LEU A 184 -6.63 -5.19 -10.21
CA LEU A 184 -5.40 -5.82 -10.69
C LEU A 184 -4.90 -6.79 -9.62
N ARG A 185 -4.71 -8.04 -10.00
CA ARG A 185 -4.22 -9.09 -9.10
C ARG A 185 -3.31 -10.04 -9.86
N GLN A 186 -2.13 -10.28 -9.32
CA GLN A 186 -1.23 -11.29 -9.86
C GLN A 186 -1.78 -12.67 -9.50
N VAL A 187 -2.36 -13.36 -10.47
CA VAL A 187 -2.76 -14.77 -10.28
C VAL A 187 -1.47 -15.59 -10.32
N LYS A 188 -1.06 -16.17 -9.17
CA LYS A 188 -0.02 -17.20 -9.19
C LYS A 188 -0.49 -18.33 -10.09
N GLN A 189 0.23 -18.61 -11.19
CA GLN A 189 0.04 -19.86 -11.89
C GLN A 189 0.40 -21.01 -10.91
N PRO A 190 -0.43 -22.01 -10.77
CA PRO A 190 -0.08 -23.17 -9.96
C PRO A 190 1.18 -23.81 -10.56
N THR A 191 2.22 -23.93 -9.75
CA THR A 191 3.44 -24.71 -10.03
C THR A 191 3.14 -26.19 -10.00
#